data_b173e7f0c9e6cee099a9cd2a282f7584
#
_entry.id   b173e7f0c9e6cee099a9cd2a282f7584
#
_cell.length_a   1.000
_cell.length_b   1.000
_cell.length_c   1.000
_cell.angle_alpha   90.00
_cell.angle_beta   90.00
_cell.angle_gamma   90.00
#
_symmetry.space_group_name_H-M   'P 1'
#
loop_
_entity.id
_entity.type
_entity.pdbx_description
1 polymer ?
#
loop_
_entity_poly.entity_id
_entity_poly.type
_entity_poly.pdbx_seq_one_letter_code
_entity_poly.pdbx_strand_id
1 'polypeptide(L)'
;RMVDPQGRERLWVFSAWPLMPSIMSEDGGKTWKEMKPLGFPCVMTFSSIVKLKDGSYLGMYHIRDGSSLQVMQTVTQDGGLTWSSPTVAAKVEGKNPCEPFTFRSPKGDELCCLMRENKHTGRSLMMFSRDEGKTWSKPVDTPWGLTGDRHIGVYTKDGRLVIAFRDRALGSTTHSHFVAWVGT
;
A
#
# COMPACT_ATOMS: atom_id res chain seq x y z
N ARG A 1 2.85 -11.30 5.74
CA ARG A 1 2.55 -12.73 5.62
C ARG A 1 1.92 -13.00 4.26
N MET A 2 2.47 -13.97 3.52
CA MET A 2 1.92 -14.45 2.26
C MET A 2 1.87 -15.98 2.28
N VAL A 3 0.91 -16.56 1.53
CA VAL A 3 0.73 -18.00 1.39
C VAL A 3 0.83 -18.34 -0.10
N ASP A 4 1.66 -19.29 -0.47
CA ASP A 4 1.78 -19.72 -1.86
C ASP A 4 0.63 -20.66 -2.30
N PRO A 5 0.51 -20.99 -3.60
CA PRO A 5 -0.55 -21.90 -4.08
C PRO A 5 -0.51 -23.30 -3.47
N GLN A 6 0.61 -23.73 -2.89
CA GLN A 6 0.76 -25.01 -2.20
C GLN A 6 0.42 -24.92 -0.71
N GLY A 7 -0.04 -23.75 -0.23
CA GLY A 7 -0.42 -23.53 1.16
C GLY A 7 0.75 -23.24 2.11
N ARG A 8 1.98 -23.06 1.60
CA ARG A 8 3.13 -22.73 2.44
C ARG A 8 3.08 -21.26 2.84
N GLU A 9 3.16 -21.03 4.14
CA GLU A 9 3.17 -19.69 4.70
C GLU A 9 4.59 -19.13 4.77
N ARG A 10 4.74 -17.85 4.40
CA ARG A 10 5.99 -17.11 4.53
C ARG A 10 5.76 -15.76 5.18
N LEU A 11 6.62 -15.42 6.13
CA LEU A 11 6.74 -14.09 6.66
C LEU A 11 7.84 -13.35 5.90
N TRP A 12 7.57 -12.09 5.55
CA TRP A 12 8.51 -11.26 4.81
C TRP A 12 8.77 -9.95 5.53
N VAL A 13 10.02 -9.50 5.47
CA VAL A 13 10.42 -8.14 5.80
C VAL A 13 11.13 -7.57 4.57
N PHE A 14 10.65 -6.42 4.11
CA PHE A 14 11.22 -5.69 2.98
C PHE A 14 11.86 -4.39 3.46
N SER A 15 13.02 -4.05 2.91
CA SER A 15 13.67 -2.75 3.10
C SER A 15 13.62 -1.94 1.81
N ALA A 16 13.76 -0.63 1.89
CA ALA A 16 13.72 0.22 0.71
C ALA A 16 15.02 0.20 -0.07
N TRP A 17 16.15 0.15 0.60
CA TRP A 17 17.44 0.45 -0.02
C TRP A 17 18.49 -0.61 0.28
N PRO A 18 19.36 -0.99 -0.70
CA PRO A 18 19.25 -0.68 -2.13
C PRO A 18 18.35 -1.69 -2.86
N LEU A 19 17.51 -1.23 -3.80
CA LEU A 19 16.73 -2.06 -4.72
C LEU A 19 15.80 -3.09 -4.05
N MET A 20 15.22 -2.72 -2.94
CA MET A 20 14.24 -3.49 -2.17
C MET A 20 14.77 -4.88 -1.75
N PRO A 21 15.80 -4.94 -0.88
CA PRO A 21 16.23 -6.19 -0.27
C PRO A 21 15.18 -6.72 0.70
N SER A 22 15.19 -8.02 0.94
CA SER A 22 14.23 -8.67 1.82
C SER A 22 14.83 -9.85 2.59
N ILE A 23 14.18 -10.20 3.70
CA ILE A 23 14.39 -11.45 4.41
C ILE A 23 13.07 -12.21 4.52
N MET A 24 13.14 -13.51 4.61
CA MET A 24 11.99 -14.40 4.62
C MET A 24 12.13 -15.46 5.69
N SER A 25 11.02 -15.83 6.33
CA SER A 25 10.91 -16.94 7.27
C SER A 25 9.80 -17.89 6.82
N GLU A 26 10.05 -19.20 6.91
CA GLU A 26 9.09 -20.28 6.66
C GLU A 26 8.70 -21.06 7.94
N ASP A 27 9.18 -20.62 9.10
CA ASP A 27 8.99 -21.27 10.40
C ASP A 27 8.32 -20.38 11.46
N GLY A 28 7.52 -19.43 11.00
CA GLY A 28 6.79 -18.49 11.88
C GLY A 28 7.67 -17.41 12.52
N GLY A 29 8.81 -17.09 11.89
CA GLY A 29 9.70 -16.02 12.35
C GLY A 29 10.81 -16.49 13.30
N LYS A 30 10.98 -17.79 13.50
CA LYS A 30 12.05 -18.34 14.34
C LYS A 30 13.42 -18.22 13.67
N THR A 31 13.49 -18.47 12.36
CA THR A 31 14.69 -18.27 11.55
C THR A 31 14.37 -17.40 10.33
N TRP A 32 15.36 -16.68 9.85
CA TRP A 32 15.23 -15.76 8.72
C TRP A 32 16.33 -16.00 7.70
N LYS A 33 15.94 -15.99 6.44
CA LYS A 33 16.83 -16.18 5.30
C LYS A 33 16.89 -14.88 4.50
N GLU A 34 18.10 -14.42 4.19
CA GLU A 34 18.32 -13.32 3.27
C GLU A 34 17.94 -13.73 1.84
N MET A 35 17.22 -12.87 1.15
CA MET A 35 16.75 -13.09 -0.20
C MET A 35 17.46 -12.13 -1.16
N LYS A 36 17.58 -12.54 -2.42
CA LYS A 36 18.05 -11.63 -3.46
C LYS A 36 17.16 -10.39 -3.52
N PRO A 37 17.73 -9.16 -3.60
CA PRO A 37 16.94 -7.96 -3.78
C PRO A 37 16.00 -8.06 -4.98
N LEU A 38 14.80 -7.49 -4.86
CA LEU A 38 13.80 -7.53 -5.93
C LEU A 38 14.22 -6.75 -7.18
N GLY A 39 15.21 -5.85 -7.05
CA GLY A 39 15.70 -5.04 -8.16
C GLY A 39 14.84 -3.80 -8.44
N PHE A 40 13.87 -3.49 -7.57
CA PHE A 40 12.96 -2.36 -7.75
C PHE A 40 13.54 -1.08 -7.13
N PRO A 41 13.81 -0.04 -7.95
CA PRO A 41 14.08 1.29 -7.41
C PRO A 41 12.87 1.76 -6.61
N CYS A 42 13.07 2.26 -5.40
CA CYS A 42 11.98 2.77 -4.58
C CYS A 42 12.47 3.87 -3.64
N VAL A 43 11.56 4.79 -3.27
CA VAL A 43 11.79 5.74 -2.19
C VAL A 43 11.49 5.07 -0.84
N MET A 44 10.41 4.30 -0.80
CA MET A 44 10.03 3.44 0.31
C MET A 44 9.62 2.07 -0.25
N THR A 45 9.85 1.02 0.53
CA THR A 45 9.44 -0.35 0.20
C THR A 45 7.91 -0.49 0.10
N PHE A 46 7.40 -1.71 -0.06
CA PHE A 46 5.96 -1.95 -0.05
C PHE A 46 5.28 -1.27 1.13
N SER A 47 4.39 -0.33 0.83
CA SER A 47 3.56 0.34 1.82
C SER A 47 2.31 -0.49 2.11
N SER A 48 1.87 -1.31 1.16
CA SER A 48 0.81 -2.30 1.34
C SER A 48 1.00 -3.51 0.44
N ILE A 49 0.54 -4.66 0.94
CA ILE A 49 0.41 -5.90 0.17
C ILE A 49 -0.98 -6.46 0.47
N VAL A 50 -1.79 -6.64 -0.58
CA VAL A 50 -3.15 -7.15 -0.47
C VAL A 50 -3.31 -8.46 -1.23
N LYS A 51 -4.01 -9.44 -0.64
CA LYS A 51 -4.34 -10.70 -1.31
C LYS A 51 -5.46 -10.48 -2.32
N LEU A 52 -5.26 -10.98 -3.54
CA LEU A 52 -6.23 -10.93 -4.63
C LEU A 52 -7.13 -12.17 -4.62
N LYS A 53 -8.22 -12.13 -5.38
CA LYS A 53 -9.23 -13.23 -5.43
C LYS A 53 -8.68 -14.53 -6.00
N ASP A 54 -7.70 -14.45 -6.89
CA ASP A 54 -7.02 -15.60 -7.50
C ASP A 54 -5.94 -16.22 -6.58
N GLY A 55 -5.75 -15.67 -5.37
CA GLY A 55 -4.75 -16.12 -4.41
C GLY A 55 -3.39 -15.45 -4.54
N SER A 56 -3.14 -14.69 -5.60
CA SER A 56 -1.94 -13.86 -5.76
C SER A 56 -1.94 -12.67 -4.80
N TYR A 57 -0.84 -11.91 -4.77
CA TYR A 57 -0.74 -10.70 -3.94
C TYR A 57 -0.29 -9.51 -4.77
N LEU A 58 -0.98 -8.40 -4.59
CA LEU A 58 -0.64 -7.09 -5.14
C LEU A 58 0.19 -6.32 -4.12
N GLY A 59 1.43 -6.00 -4.46
CA GLY A 59 2.31 -5.13 -3.69
C GLY A 59 2.34 -3.73 -4.27
N MET A 60 2.20 -2.71 -3.42
CA MET A 60 2.23 -1.31 -3.84
C MET A 60 3.28 -0.52 -3.07
N TYR A 61 4.00 0.33 -3.77
CA TYR A 61 5.07 1.18 -3.26
C TYR A 61 5.17 2.47 -4.08
N HIS A 62 6.16 3.32 -3.83
CA HIS A 62 6.33 4.52 -4.64
C HIS A 62 7.79 4.77 -5.00
N ILE A 63 7.96 5.43 -6.14
CA ILE A 63 9.26 5.85 -6.67
C ILE A 63 9.29 7.36 -6.89
N ARG A 64 10.49 7.86 -7.12
CA ARG A 64 10.71 9.21 -7.64
C ARG A 64 10.87 9.15 -9.15
N ASP A 65 10.17 10.02 -9.85
CA ASP A 65 10.26 10.23 -11.29
C ASP A 65 10.54 11.73 -11.53
N GLY A 66 11.79 12.08 -11.74
CA GLY A 66 12.25 13.48 -11.75
C GLY A 66 11.94 14.20 -10.43
N SER A 67 11.17 15.27 -10.50
CA SER A 67 10.72 16.06 -9.33
C SER A 67 9.42 15.53 -8.71
N SER A 68 8.78 14.52 -9.31
CA SER A 68 7.48 13.98 -8.91
C SER A 68 7.61 12.63 -8.21
N LEU A 69 6.57 12.25 -7.49
CA LEU A 69 6.38 10.90 -6.97
C LEU A 69 5.27 10.21 -7.74
N GLN A 70 5.40 8.91 -7.92
CA GLN A 70 4.36 8.06 -8.51
C GLN A 70 4.25 6.73 -7.77
N VAL A 71 3.04 6.21 -7.70
CA VAL A 71 2.75 4.92 -7.08
C VAL A 71 2.92 3.82 -8.11
N MET A 72 3.67 2.80 -7.71
CA MET A 72 3.94 1.60 -8.49
C MET A 72 3.20 0.41 -7.90
N GLN A 73 2.91 -0.56 -8.75
CA GLN A 73 2.35 -1.84 -8.35
C GLN A 73 3.08 -3.01 -9.02
N THR A 74 3.06 -4.15 -8.37
CA THR A 74 3.59 -5.42 -8.86
C THR A 74 2.84 -6.58 -8.23
N VAL A 75 2.85 -7.76 -8.86
CA VAL A 75 2.09 -8.93 -8.39
C VAL A 75 3.03 -10.11 -8.20
N THR A 76 2.79 -10.89 -7.14
CA THR A 76 3.40 -12.19 -6.91
C THR A 76 2.35 -13.30 -6.90
N GLN A 77 2.65 -14.42 -7.57
CA GLN A 77 1.79 -15.60 -7.62
C GLN A 77 2.32 -16.75 -6.78
N ASP A 78 3.51 -16.63 -6.21
CA ASP A 78 4.23 -17.69 -5.51
C ASP A 78 4.55 -17.35 -4.04
N GLY A 79 3.74 -16.46 -3.45
CA GLY A 79 3.90 -16.05 -2.05
C GLY A 79 5.14 -15.19 -1.79
N GLY A 80 5.55 -14.40 -2.78
CA GLY A 80 6.59 -13.37 -2.64
C GLY A 80 7.97 -13.77 -3.13
N LEU A 81 8.16 -14.97 -3.68
CA LEU A 81 9.47 -15.41 -4.19
C LEU A 81 9.85 -14.70 -5.47
N THR A 82 8.88 -14.51 -6.37
CA THR A 82 9.04 -13.74 -7.59
C THR A 82 7.94 -12.69 -7.74
N TRP A 83 8.24 -11.61 -8.44
CA TRP A 83 7.34 -10.49 -8.66
C TRP A 83 7.33 -10.09 -10.12
N SER A 84 6.17 -9.69 -10.64
CA SER A 84 6.05 -9.16 -12.00
C SER A 84 6.83 -7.86 -12.17
N SER A 85 7.12 -7.49 -13.41
CA SER A 85 7.65 -6.15 -13.70
C SER A 85 6.70 -5.09 -13.16
N PRO A 86 7.21 -4.09 -12.41
CA PRO A 86 6.36 -3.05 -11.84
C PRO A 86 5.70 -2.18 -12.92
N THR A 87 4.47 -1.77 -12.66
CA THR A 87 3.72 -0.84 -13.50
C THR A 87 3.27 0.37 -12.69
N VAL A 88 3.00 1.49 -13.35
CA VAL A 88 2.47 2.70 -12.70
C VAL A 88 1.00 2.49 -12.36
N ALA A 89 0.65 2.59 -11.07
CA ALA A 89 -0.72 2.57 -10.60
C ALA A 89 -1.32 3.98 -10.50
N ALA A 90 -0.53 4.97 -10.04
CA ALA A 90 -0.97 6.35 -9.98
C ALA A 90 0.18 7.32 -10.26
N LYS A 91 -0.10 8.28 -11.14
CA LYS A 91 0.69 9.50 -11.38
C LYS A 91 -0.31 10.63 -11.55
N VAL A 92 -0.13 11.73 -10.81
CA VAL A 92 -1.06 12.86 -10.81
C VAL A 92 -0.28 14.14 -11.06
N GLU A 93 -0.64 14.86 -12.11
CA GLU A 93 -0.02 16.13 -12.45
C GLU A 93 -0.16 17.12 -11.29
N GLY A 94 0.91 17.82 -10.96
CA GLY A 94 0.94 18.80 -9.87
C GLY A 94 0.92 18.24 -8.46
N LYS A 95 0.70 16.91 -8.27
CA LYS A 95 0.67 16.24 -6.97
C LYS A 95 1.76 15.15 -6.86
N ASN A 96 2.05 14.74 -5.64
CA ASN A 96 3.06 13.71 -5.33
C ASN A 96 2.45 12.57 -4.52
N PRO A 97 1.68 11.65 -5.16
CA PRO A 97 1.11 10.48 -4.49
C PRO A 97 2.23 9.54 -4.00
N CYS A 98 2.13 9.13 -2.75
CA CYS A 98 3.08 8.21 -2.13
C CYS A 98 2.44 7.43 -0.97
N GLU A 99 3.19 6.51 -0.37
CA GLU A 99 2.77 5.70 0.77
C GLU A 99 1.37 5.06 0.55
N PRO A 100 1.16 4.28 -0.54
CA PRO A 100 -0.13 3.68 -0.86
C PRO A 100 -0.55 2.66 0.19
N PHE A 101 -1.76 2.79 0.72
CA PHE A 101 -2.42 1.79 1.55
C PHE A 101 -3.63 1.24 0.83
N THR A 102 -3.59 -0.04 0.47
CA THR A 102 -4.64 -0.70 -0.30
C THR A 102 -5.39 -1.70 0.57
N PHE A 103 -6.70 -1.65 0.52
CA PHE A 103 -7.59 -2.57 1.22
C PHE A 103 -8.80 -2.93 0.34
N ARG A 104 -9.47 -4.02 0.70
CA ARG A 104 -10.65 -4.51 -0.03
C ARG A 104 -11.92 -4.03 0.65
N SER A 105 -12.95 -3.68 -0.15
CA SER A 105 -14.29 -3.36 0.35
C SER A 105 -14.89 -4.52 1.17
N PRO A 106 -15.81 -4.26 2.10
CA PRO A 106 -16.47 -5.34 2.87
C PRO A 106 -17.21 -6.34 2.00
N LYS A 107 -17.76 -5.91 0.87
CA LYS A 107 -18.43 -6.78 -0.12
C LYS A 107 -17.44 -7.61 -0.94
N GLY A 108 -16.14 -7.28 -0.87
CA GLY A 108 -15.10 -7.99 -1.60
C GLY A 108 -15.02 -7.67 -3.09
N ASP A 109 -15.78 -6.72 -3.59
CA ASP A 109 -15.94 -6.42 -5.01
C ASP A 109 -15.01 -5.30 -5.53
N GLU A 110 -14.39 -4.55 -4.62
CA GLU A 110 -13.57 -3.39 -4.96
C GLU A 110 -12.32 -3.30 -4.07
N LEU A 111 -11.22 -2.84 -4.64
CA LEU A 111 -10.04 -2.38 -3.91
C LEU A 111 -10.08 -0.86 -3.80
N CYS A 112 -9.79 -0.33 -2.63
CA CYS A 112 -9.53 1.09 -2.38
C CYS A 112 -8.06 1.28 -2.06
N CYS A 113 -7.42 2.27 -2.67
CA CYS A 113 -6.05 2.67 -2.35
C CYS A 113 -6.05 4.11 -1.86
N LEU A 114 -5.66 4.31 -0.60
CA LEU A 114 -5.38 5.63 -0.03
C LEU A 114 -3.91 5.97 -0.23
N MET A 115 -3.63 7.22 -0.59
CA MET A 115 -2.28 7.70 -0.86
C MET A 115 -2.06 9.04 -0.16
N ARG A 116 -0.93 9.18 0.51
CA ARG A 116 -0.46 10.48 0.97
C ARG A 116 -0.21 11.40 -0.22
N GLU A 117 -0.52 12.68 -0.09
CA GLU A 117 -0.02 13.75 -0.96
C GLU A 117 1.20 14.39 -0.28
N ASN A 118 2.40 14.19 -0.84
CA ASN A 118 3.67 14.49 -0.16
C ASN A 118 3.97 15.98 0.01
N LYS A 119 3.38 16.86 -0.80
CA LYS A 119 3.55 18.31 -0.65
C LYS A 119 2.76 18.90 0.52
N HIS A 120 1.78 18.15 1.03
CA HIS A 120 0.86 18.59 2.11
C HIS A 120 0.11 19.88 1.80
N THR A 121 -0.08 20.20 0.50
CA THR A 121 -0.79 21.41 0.06
C THR A 121 -2.28 21.21 -0.13
N GLY A 122 -2.75 19.99 0.12
CA GLY A 122 -4.14 19.60 -0.07
C GLY A 122 -4.47 18.31 0.67
N ARG A 123 -5.53 17.67 0.24
CA ARG A 123 -5.99 16.40 0.81
C ARG A 123 -5.12 15.25 0.33
N SER A 124 -5.14 14.15 1.08
CA SER A 124 -4.69 12.86 0.59
C SER A 124 -5.51 12.42 -0.62
N LEU A 125 -5.06 11.39 -1.31
CA LEU A 125 -5.68 10.90 -2.53
C LEU A 125 -6.26 9.51 -2.30
N MET A 126 -7.29 9.16 -3.07
CA MET A 126 -7.84 7.81 -3.12
C MET A 126 -8.18 7.42 -4.56
N MET A 127 -8.07 6.13 -4.85
CA MET A 127 -8.47 5.53 -6.12
C MET A 127 -9.04 4.14 -5.88
N PHE A 128 -9.79 3.63 -6.86
CA PHE A 128 -10.54 2.39 -6.75
C PHE A 128 -10.28 1.46 -7.94
N SER A 129 -10.30 0.15 -7.69
CA SER A 129 -10.22 -0.89 -8.72
C SER A 129 -11.30 -1.95 -8.49
N ARG A 130 -12.00 -2.35 -9.57
CA ARG A 130 -13.01 -3.42 -9.56
C ARG A 130 -12.55 -4.69 -10.28
N ASP A 131 -11.32 -4.72 -10.72
CA ASP A 131 -10.72 -5.79 -11.51
C ASP A 131 -9.39 -6.30 -10.92
N GLU A 132 -9.30 -6.28 -9.57
CA GLU A 132 -8.15 -6.80 -8.82
C GLU A 132 -6.84 -6.03 -9.10
N GLY A 133 -6.93 -4.72 -9.30
CA GLY A 133 -5.76 -3.85 -9.53
C GLY A 133 -5.25 -3.83 -10.96
N LYS A 134 -5.95 -4.47 -11.93
CA LYS A 134 -5.57 -4.40 -13.35
C LYS A 134 -5.76 -3.00 -13.90
N THR A 135 -6.86 -2.35 -13.51
CA THR A 135 -7.11 -0.93 -13.80
C THR A 135 -7.53 -0.18 -12.53
N TRP A 136 -7.25 1.12 -12.51
CA TRP A 136 -7.59 2.00 -11.40
C TRP A 136 -8.39 3.21 -11.90
N SER A 137 -9.31 3.69 -11.07
CA SER A 137 -9.97 4.96 -11.32
C SER A 137 -8.95 6.10 -11.27
N LYS A 138 -9.30 7.25 -11.88
CA LYS A 138 -8.52 8.48 -11.66
C LYS A 138 -8.46 8.79 -10.16
N PRO A 139 -7.28 9.09 -9.58
CA PRO A 139 -7.17 9.51 -8.20
C PRO A 139 -7.98 10.79 -7.92
N VAL A 140 -8.69 10.79 -6.81
CA VAL A 140 -9.48 11.92 -6.30
C VAL A 140 -9.06 12.25 -4.87
N ASP A 141 -9.42 13.43 -4.39
CA ASP A 141 -9.13 13.84 -3.02
C ASP A 141 -9.93 13.00 -2.02
N THR A 142 -9.29 12.61 -0.90
CA THR A 142 -9.98 11.96 0.22
C THR A 142 -10.94 12.94 0.92
N PRO A 143 -11.91 12.44 1.71
CA PRO A 143 -12.57 13.26 2.72
C PRO A 143 -11.53 13.99 3.58
N TRP A 144 -11.85 15.21 4.03
CA TRP A 144 -10.92 16.03 4.80
C TRP A 144 -10.37 15.30 6.04
N GLY A 145 -11.21 14.58 6.76
CA GLY A 145 -10.83 13.82 7.95
C GLY A 145 -9.90 12.61 7.70
N LEU A 146 -9.60 12.29 6.44
CA LEU A 146 -8.62 11.26 6.06
C LEU A 146 -7.34 11.88 5.45
N THR A 147 -7.14 13.18 5.62
CA THR A 147 -5.96 13.86 5.10
C THR A 147 -4.76 13.61 6.00
N GLY A 148 -3.81 12.82 5.52
CA GLY A 148 -2.66 12.48 6.35
C GLY A 148 -1.61 11.65 5.64
N ASP A 149 -0.72 11.07 6.42
CA ASP A 149 0.33 10.18 5.95
C ASP A 149 0.36 8.86 6.72
N ARG A 150 0.94 7.81 6.10
CA ARG A 150 1.09 6.46 6.66
C ARG A 150 -0.23 5.83 7.07
N HIS A 151 -1.24 5.93 6.19
CA HIS A 151 -2.52 5.25 6.41
C HIS A 151 -2.31 3.75 6.57
N ILE A 152 -2.95 3.18 7.58
CA ILE A 152 -3.10 1.75 7.77
C ILE A 152 -4.45 1.48 8.41
N GLY A 153 -5.15 0.44 7.99
CA GLY A 153 -6.50 0.20 8.50
C GLY A 153 -6.87 -1.26 8.53
N VAL A 154 -7.95 -1.52 9.24
CA VAL A 154 -8.53 -2.84 9.42
C VAL A 154 -10.04 -2.72 9.61
N TYR A 155 -10.78 -3.73 9.15
CA TYR A 155 -12.19 -3.87 9.52
C TYR A 155 -12.33 -4.51 10.90
N THR A 156 -13.15 -3.91 11.73
CA THR A 156 -13.57 -4.48 13.00
C THR A 156 -14.57 -5.61 12.78
N LYS A 157 -14.82 -6.41 13.80
CA LYS A 157 -15.78 -7.54 13.73
C LYS A 157 -17.21 -7.09 13.43
N ASP A 158 -17.57 -5.87 13.78
CA ASP A 158 -18.88 -5.27 13.50
C ASP A 158 -18.95 -4.53 12.15
N GLY A 159 -17.89 -4.71 11.30
CA GLY A 159 -17.87 -4.21 9.92
C GLY A 159 -17.44 -2.76 9.76
N ARG A 160 -17.04 -2.06 10.83
CA ARG A 160 -16.51 -0.71 10.71
C ARG A 160 -15.07 -0.73 10.21
N LEU A 161 -14.74 0.21 9.33
CA LEU A 161 -13.35 0.46 8.90
C LEU A 161 -12.69 1.43 9.88
N VAL A 162 -11.57 1.01 10.46
CA VAL A 162 -10.71 1.88 11.28
C VAL A 162 -9.43 2.14 10.51
N ILE A 163 -9.10 3.40 10.27
CA ILE A 163 -7.87 3.83 9.58
C ILE A 163 -7.07 4.69 10.56
N ALA A 164 -5.89 4.21 10.95
CA ALA A 164 -4.92 4.98 11.71
C ALA A 164 -3.94 5.68 10.76
N PHE A 165 -3.61 6.93 11.04
CA PHE A 165 -2.68 7.73 10.24
C PHE A 165 -2.17 8.92 11.05
N ARG A 166 -1.13 9.59 10.56
CA ARG A 166 -0.72 10.87 11.12
C ARG A 166 -1.47 11.98 10.40
N ASP A 167 -2.26 12.76 11.15
CA ASP A 167 -3.06 13.86 10.63
C ASP A 167 -2.17 14.97 10.04
N ARG A 168 -2.49 15.37 8.80
CA ARG A 168 -1.84 16.45 8.08
C ARG A 168 -2.84 17.49 7.53
N ALA A 169 -4.11 17.39 7.91
CA ALA A 169 -5.13 18.33 7.47
C ALA A 169 -4.82 19.73 7.98
N LEU A 170 -4.79 20.70 7.08
CA LEU A 170 -4.59 22.10 7.43
C LEU A 170 -5.77 22.61 8.26
N GLY A 171 -5.47 23.26 9.38
CA GLY A 171 -6.48 23.75 10.31
C GLY A 171 -7.06 22.70 11.26
N SER A 172 -6.56 21.47 11.21
CA SER A 172 -6.96 20.43 12.19
C SER A 172 -6.36 20.72 13.57
N THR A 173 -7.18 20.53 14.60
CA THR A 173 -6.74 20.61 16.00
C THR A 173 -5.82 19.45 16.41
N THR A 174 -5.81 18.36 15.63
CA THR A 174 -4.96 17.18 15.83
C THR A 174 -3.80 17.10 14.83
N HIS A 175 -3.51 18.20 14.11
CA HIS A 175 -2.42 18.26 13.14
C HIS A 175 -1.10 17.71 13.73
N SER A 176 -0.43 16.83 12.98
CA SER A 176 0.80 16.11 13.36
C SER A 176 0.65 15.01 14.41
N HIS A 177 -0.53 14.78 14.97
CA HIS A 177 -0.79 13.66 15.87
C HIS A 177 -1.18 12.40 15.08
N PHE A 178 -0.97 11.23 15.70
CA PHE A 178 -1.60 10.00 15.25
C PHE A 178 -3.06 10.00 15.67
N VAL A 179 -3.93 9.75 14.72
CA VAL A 179 -5.39 9.72 14.88
C VAL A 179 -5.96 8.45 14.27
N ALA A 180 -7.18 8.09 14.65
CA ALA A 180 -7.95 7.04 14.03
C ALA A 180 -9.24 7.61 13.45
N TRP A 181 -9.47 7.38 12.16
CA TRP A 181 -10.75 7.60 11.51
C TRP A 181 -11.56 6.30 11.58
N VAL A 182 -12.85 6.41 11.90
CA VAL A 182 -13.77 5.28 12.00
C VAL A 182 -14.99 5.56 11.13
N GLY A 183 -15.28 4.64 10.22
CA GLY A 183 -16.42 4.75 9.30
C GLY A 183 -17.08 3.40 9.01
N THR A 184 -18.18 3.44 8.27
CA THR A 184 -18.95 2.27 7.79
C THR A 184 -18.87 2.20 6.28
#